data_459aee17b2ca160501bfe3d4f8bdc178
#
_entry.id   459aee17b2ca160501bfe3d4f8bdc178
#
_cell.length_a   1.000
_cell.length_b   1.000
_cell.length_c   1.000
_cell.angle_alpha   90.00
_cell.angle_beta   90.00
_cell.angle_gamma   90.00
#
_symmetry.space_group_name_H-M   'P 1'
#
loop_
_entity.id
_entity.type
_entity.pdbx_description
1 polymer ?
#
loop_
_entity_poly.entity_id
_entity_poly.type
_entity_poly.pdbx_seq_one_letter_code
_entity_poly.pdbx_strand_id
1 'polypeptide(L)'
;MDTVVDIYAEDPSSSHASSLSTILDAYASLQRDIQHTSNPSGTFDDLSGLGEPKFQVDGKPFTGSWGRPQRDGPALRALTLMHYLREYNTSHPSLWSSASSADFFGPLYAVEMPPRSVIKADLEYVSHFWNQSSFDLWEEVEGLHFFNLMVSAKSLREGSSLARAFGDVGAAAWYEKQAGYIENLLRKFWNAQKGHLVETLWSKRSGLDCGLLLGSLHGQSSEGSAHEAVYPPWSDEILVSLLALTRDQRDRFPINSRPSDENQDGDDDVNEESFEGTGIGRYPEDVYDGYGTSNRGGNPWFLCTSSAADILYRTASHISVTGNLTITDAGLPFYESLLATSSLDVSIGTFGPSDALFHSVVERLQVTADQFLEVVKSHVDVEGSMSEQFDRVTGYMRGAVDLTWSYGAFLHAVRARKALQAL
;
A
#
# COMPACT_ATOMS: atom_id res chain seq x y z
N MET A 1 -6.14 -7.88 6.52
CA MET A 1 -7.38 -8.65 6.20
C MET A 1 -7.55 -8.83 4.70
N ASP A 2 -7.20 -7.86 3.85
CA ASP A 2 -7.26 -8.01 2.39
C ASP A 2 -6.46 -9.24 1.88
N THR A 3 -5.23 -9.43 2.38
CA THR A 3 -4.45 -10.66 2.14
C THR A 3 -5.18 -11.97 2.51
N VAL A 4 -6.03 -11.93 3.55
CA VAL A 4 -6.85 -13.10 3.93
C VAL A 4 -7.94 -13.36 2.88
N VAL A 5 -8.50 -12.29 2.30
CA VAL A 5 -9.44 -12.41 1.15
C VAL A 5 -8.74 -13.01 -0.05
N ASP A 6 -7.53 -12.55 -0.36
CA ASP A 6 -6.72 -13.11 -1.45
C ASP A 6 -6.48 -14.61 -1.28
N ILE A 7 -6.09 -15.06 -0.07
CA ILE A 7 -5.86 -16.48 0.23
C ILE A 7 -7.16 -17.29 0.11
N TYR A 8 -8.29 -16.71 0.55
CA TYR A 8 -9.62 -17.32 0.37
C TYR A 8 -9.95 -17.49 -1.12
N ALA A 9 -9.67 -16.47 -1.94
CA ALA A 9 -9.98 -16.48 -3.37
C ALA A 9 -9.12 -17.46 -4.18
N GLU A 10 -7.93 -17.83 -3.72
CA GLU A 10 -7.05 -18.81 -4.40
C GLU A 10 -7.69 -20.20 -4.51
N ASP A 11 -8.37 -20.67 -3.47
CA ASP A 11 -9.11 -21.95 -3.47
C ASP A 11 -10.30 -21.89 -2.50
N PRO A 12 -11.44 -21.30 -2.96
CA PRO A 12 -12.65 -21.19 -2.13
C PRO A 12 -13.27 -22.55 -1.76
N SER A 13 -12.84 -23.63 -2.40
CA SER A 13 -13.32 -25.00 -2.14
C SER A 13 -12.48 -25.76 -1.12
N SER A 14 -11.34 -25.22 -0.70
CA SER A 14 -10.44 -25.87 0.26
C SER A 14 -11.02 -26.00 1.64
N SER A 15 -10.50 -26.93 2.43
CA SER A 15 -10.86 -27.05 3.86
C SER A 15 -10.50 -25.80 4.67
N HIS A 16 -9.52 -25.02 4.20
CA HIS A 16 -9.12 -23.76 4.82
C HIS A 16 -10.05 -22.60 4.50
N ALA A 17 -10.70 -22.60 3.32
CA ALA A 17 -11.62 -21.54 2.91
C ALA A 17 -12.77 -21.33 3.89
N SER A 18 -13.33 -22.41 4.48
CA SER A 18 -14.37 -22.31 5.50
C SER A 18 -13.88 -21.61 6.78
N SER A 19 -12.65 -21.84 7.18
CA SER A 19 -12.05 -21.14 8.32
C SER A 19 -11.78 -19.67 8.00
N LEU A 20 -11.30 -19.37 6.78
CA LEU A 20 -11.04 -18.01 6.34
C LEU A 20 -12.33 -17.20 6.19
N SER A 21 -13.40 -17.78 5.62
CA SER A 21 -14.70 -17.11 5.54
C SER A 21 -15.27 -16.82 6.94
N THR A 22 -15.12 -17.73 7.89
CA THR A 22 -15.54 -17.51 9.29
C THR A 22 -14.78 -16.31 9.91
N ILE A 23 -13.49 -16.18 9.64
CA ILE A 23 -12.67 -15.04 10.12
C ILE A 23 -13.14 -13.74 9.45
N LEU A 24 -13.43 -13.77 8.14
CA LEU A 24 -13.88 -12.59 7.38
C LEU A 24 -15.28 -12.14 7.81
N ASP A 25 -16.19 -13.06 8.10
CA ASP A 25 -17.52 -12.77 8.64
C ASP A 25 -17.44 -12.18 10.06
N ALA A 26 -16.56 -12.73 10.90
CA ALA A 26 -16.30 -12.20 12.24
C ALA A 26 -15.68 -10.79 12.16
N TYR A 27 -14.76 -10.56 11.22
CA TYR A 27 -14.19 -9.24 10.96
C TYR A 27 -15.27 -8.24 10.53
N ALA A 28 -16.14 -8.59 9.58
CA ALA A 28 -17.23 -7.72 9.12
C ALA A 28 -18.18 -7.36 10.27
N SER A 29 -18.55 -8.34 11.11
CA SER A 29 -19.40 -8.12 12.28
C SER A 29 -18.74 -7.19 13.30
N LEU A 30 -17.48 -7.47 13.67
CA LEU A 30 -16.71 -6.64 14.61
C LEU A 30 -16.57 -5.19 14.08
N GLN A 31 -16.29 -5.02 12.81
CA GLN A 31 -16.15 -3.67 12.23
C GLN A 31 -17.46 -2.89 12.28
N ARG A 32 -18.58 -3.55 12.07
CA ARG A 32 -19.90 -2.92 12.22
C ARG A 32 -20.15 -2.47 13.67
N ASP A 33 -19.82 -3.31 14.65
CA ASP A 33 -19.98 -2.96 16.07
C ASP A 33 -19.08 -1.77 16.44
N ILE A 34 -17.83 -1.76 15.97
CA ILE A 34 -16.87 -0.67 16.17
C ILE A 34 -17.36 0.65 15.53
N GLN A 35 -17.92 0.60 14.32
CA GLN A 35 -18.50 1.80 13.67
C GLN A 35 -19.57 2.47 14.53
N HIS A 36 -20.39 1.67 15.22
CA HIS A 36 -21.48 2.16 16.11
C HIS A 36 -20.98 2.56 17.51
N THR A 37 -19.71 2.35 17.84
CA THR A 37 -19.15 2.72 19.14
C THR A 37 -18.76 4.19 19.16
N SER A 38 -19.43 5.00 20.00
CA SER A 38 -19.04 6.39 20.24
C SER A 38 -17.63 6.47 20.80
N ASN A 39 -16.81 7.38 20.27
CA ASN A 39 -15.37 7.42 20.51
C ASN A 39 -14.84 8.89 20.47
N PRO A 40 -13.55 9.15 20.75
CA PRO A 40 -13.03 10.51 20.77
C PRO A 40 -13.08 11.26 19.41
N SER A 41 -13.17 10.56 18.29
CA SER A 41 -13.35 11.21 16.97
C SER A 41 -14.81 11.61 16.70
N GLY A 42 -15.80 11.01 17.38
CA GLY A 42 -17.22 11.35 17.24
C GLY A 42 -18.18 10.18 17.41
N THR A 43 -19.26 10.24 16.66
CA THR A 43 -20.35 9.25 16.71
C THR A 43 -20.66 8.67 15.33
N PHE A 44 -21.52 7.63 15.33
CA PHE A 44 -22.03 7.07 14.07
C PHE A 44 -23.12 7.96 13.43
N ASP A 45 -23.86 8.74 14.22
CA ASP A 45 -24.99 9.52 13.72
C ASP A 45 -24.61 10.57 12.67
N ASP A 46 -23.44 11.18 12.83
CA ASP A 46 -22.84 12.12 11.89
C ASP A 46 -21.66 11.52 11.12
N LEU A 47 -21.38 10.25 11.30
CA LEU A 47 -20.29 9.45 10.76
C LEU A 47 -18.89 9.87 11.25
N SER A 48 -18.73 10.95 12.02
CA SER A 48 -17.40 11.45 12.45
C SER A 48 -16.60 10.41 13.23
N GLY A 49 -17.27 9.54 13.99
CA GLY A 49 -16.65 8.45 14.75
C GLY A 49 -15.97 7.40 13.91
N LEU A 50 -16.25 7.28 12.60
CA LEU A 50 -15.63 6.31 11.71
C LEU A 50 -14.14 6.59 11.45
N GLY A 51 -13.71 7.84 11.68
CA GLY A 51 -12.30 8.24 11.61
C GLY A 51 -11.48 7.93 12.87
N GLU A 52 -12.02 7.20 13.84
CA GLU A 52 -11.23 6.77 15.01
C GLU A 52 -10.24 5.67 14.64
N PRO A 53 -8.94 5.88 14.84
CA PRO A 53 -7.93 4.90 14.46
C PRO A 53 -7.73 3.78 15.49
N LYS A 54 -8.13 4.00 16.76
CA LYS A 54 -7.70 3.11 17.85
C LYS A 54 -8.84 2.71 18.78
N PHE A 55 -8.96 1.41 18.96
CA PHE A 55 -9.87 0.77 19.91
C PHE A 55 -9.11 -0.20 20.81
N GLN A 56 -9.70 -0.53 21.95
CA GLN A 56 -9.23 -1.63 22.79
C GLN A 56 -9.55 -2.97 22.11
N VAL A 57 -8.88 -4.04 22.50
CA VAL A 57 -9.08 -5.38 21.93
C VAL A 57 -10.50 -5.94 22.15
N ASP A 58 -11.24 -5.39 23.10
CA ASP A 58 -12.66 -5.71 23.38
C ASP A 58 -13.64 -4.80 22.62
N GLY A 59 -13.16 -3.96 21.68
CA GLY A 59 -13.96 -3.05 20.87
C GLY A 59 -14.36 -1.75 21.58
N LYS A 60 -13.94 -1.53 22.83
CA LYS A 60 -14.16 -0.26 23.51
C LYS A 60 -13.30 0.86 22.95
N PRO A 61 -13.76 2.14 23.03
CA PRO A 61 -13.00 3.26 22.56
C PRO A 61 -11.70 3.41 23.38
N PHE A 62 -10.59 3.69 22.67
CA PHE A 62 -9.36 4.12 23.33
C PHE A 62 -9.44 5.62 23.59
N THR A 63 -9.45 6.02 24.87
CA THR A 63 -9.65 7.43 25.29
C THR A 63 -8.35 8.17 25.62
N GLY A 64 -7.19 7.50 25.51
CA GLY A 64 -5.90 8.13 25.69
C GLY A 64 -5.53 9.11 24.56
N SER A 65 -4.45 9.87 24.73
CA SER A 65 -3.92 10.76 23.71
C SER A 65 -3.47 9.95 22.49
N TRP A 66 -3.92 10.36 21.29
CA TRP A 66 -3.58 9.70 20.01
C TRP A 66 -3.81 10.67 18.86
N GLY A 67 -3.14 10.43 17.71
CA GLY A 67 -3.38 11.17 16.46
C GLY A 67 -4.76 10.83 15.87
N ARG A 68 -5.71 11.76 15.91
CA ARG A 68 -7.08 11.55 15.37
C ARG A 68 -7.66 12.84 14.79
N PRO A 69 -8.58 12.70 13.80
CA PRO A 69 -8.97 11.43 13.16
C PRO A 69 -7.90 10.91 12.20
N GLN A 70 -8.00 9.60 11.83
CA GLN A 70 -7.34 9.03 10.65
C GLN A 70 -8.42 8.65 9.63
N ARG A 71 -8.20 9.01 8.35
CA ARG A 71 -9.25 8.88 7.33
C ARG A 71 -9.00 7.77 6.31
N ASP A 72 -7.89 7.07 6.43
CA ASP A 72 -7.55 5.89 5.64
C ASP A 72 -8.33 4.64 6.06
N GLY A 73 -8.57 4.47 7.38
CA GLY A 73 -9.22 3.30 7.94
C GLY A 73 -10.56 2.94 7.31
N PRO A 74 -11.53 3.87 7.19
CA PRO A 74 -12.79 3.62 6.49
C PRO A 74 -12.62 3.20 5.03
N ALA A 75 -11.70 3.84 4.29
CA ALA A 75 -11.44 3.47 2.90
C ALA A 75 -10.87 2.05 2.78
N LEU A 76 -9.88 1.69 3.60
CA LEU A 76 -9.26 0.36 3.61
C LEU A 76 -10.24 -0.73 4.05
N ARG A 77 -11.09 -0.44 5.05
CA ARG A 77 -12.14 -1.37 5.51
C ARG A 77 -13.17 -1.62 4.41
N ALA A 78 -13.65 -0.55 3.76
CA ALA A 78 -14.58 -0.68 2.63
C ALA A 78 -13.96 -1.51 1.50
N LEU A 79 -12.70 -1.27 1.12
CA LEU A 79 -11.98 -2.02 0.09
C LEU A 79 -11.91 -3.51 0.43
N THR A 80 -11.47 -3.86 1.63
CA THR A 80 -11.37 -5.25 2.09
C THR A 80 -12.73 -5.96 2.05
N LEU A 81 -13.79 -5.30 2.54
CA LEU A 81 -15.13 -5.91 2.58
C LEU A 81 -15.78 -5.96 1.20
N MET A 82 -15.53 -5.00 0.31
CA MET A 82 -15.96 -5.08 -1.10
C MET A 82 -15.25 -6.21 -1.84
N HIS A 83 -13.94 -6.41 -1.59
CA HIS A 83 -13.18 -7.51 -2.13
C HIS A 83 -13.76 -8.85 -1.64
N TYR A 84 -13.96 -9.02 -0.34
CA TYR A 84 -14.57 -10.22 0.21
C TYR A 84 -15.96 -10.49 -0.36
N LEU A 85 -16.80 -9.46 -0.47
CA LEU A 85 -18.15 -9.59 -1.05
C LEU A 85 -18.11 -10.12 -2.49
N ARG A 86 -17.19 -9.62 -3.33
CA ARG A 86 -17.02 -10.07 -4.70
C ARG A 86 -16.56 -11.52 -4.78
N GLU A 87 -15.54 -11.88 -4.04
CA GLU A 87 -14.96 -13.23 -4.06
C GLU A 87 -15.94 -14.28 -3.49
N TYR A 88 -16.65 -13.90 -2.42
CA TYR A 88 -17.69 -14.77 -1.88
C TYR A 88 -18.85 -14.97 -2.87
N ASN A 89 -19.32 -13.91 -3.53
CA ASN A 89 -20.36 -14.02 -4.55
C ASN A 89 -19.90 -14.84 -5.76
N THR A 90 -18.64 -14.71 -6.18
CA THR A 90 -18.05 -15.49 -7.29
C THR A 90 -18.00 -16.97 -6.95
N SER A 91 -17.63 -17.34 -5.73
CA SER A 91 -17.61 -18.73 -5.25
C SER A 91 -19.01 -19.30 -4.94
N HIS A 92 -20.03 -18.44 -4.79
CA HIS A 92 -21.42 -18.80 -4.49
C HIS A 92 -22.40 -18.19 -5.50
N PRO A 93 -22.32 -18.51 -6.81
CA PRO A 93 -23.01 -17.77 -7.88
C PRO A 93 -24.54 -17.77 -7.79
N SER A 94 -25.14 -18.73 -7.06
CA SER A 94 -26.58 -18.79 -6.84
C SER A 94 -27.07 -17.89 -5.69
N LEU A 95 -26.16 -17.39 -4.84
CA LEU A 95 -26.52 -16.64 -3.64
C LEU A 95 -27.27 -15.36 -3.96
N TRP A 96 -26.82 -14.60 -4.95
CA TRP A 96 -27.42 -13.32 -5.36
C TRP A 96 -28.90 -13.42 -5.69
N SER A 97 -29.31 -14.55 -6.29
CA SER A 97 -30.69 -14.85 -6.68
C SER A 97 -31.46 -15.67 -5.64
N SER A 98 -30.85 -16.00 -4.51
CA SER A 98 -31.45 -16.84 -3.48
C SER A 98 -32.30 -16.04 -2.47
N ALA A 99 -33.14 -16.74 -1.72
CA ALA A 99 -33.87 -16.15 -0.59
C ALA A 99 -32.95 -15.64 0.54
N SER A 100 -31.72 -16.19 0.65
CA SER A 100 -30.72 -15.81 1.64
C SER A 100 -29.87 -14.61 1.21
N SER A 101 -30.08 -14.07 0.01
CA SER A 101 -29.32 -12.93 -0.54
C SER A 101 -29.31 -11.74 0.42
N ALA A 102 -30.47 -11.34 0.92
CA ALA A 102 -30.61 -10.20 1.82
C ALA A 102 -29.90 -10.42 3.17
N ASP A 103 -29.87 -11.65 3.69
CA ASP A 103 -29.26 -11.97 4.97
C ASP A 103 -27.71 -11.85 4.90
N PHE A 104 -27.11 -12.19 3.77
CA PHE A 104 -25.66 -12.06 3.56
C PHE A 104 -25.26 -10.65 3.14
N PHE A 105 -25.88 -10.12 2.09
CA PHE A 105 -25.47 -8.84 1.51
C PHE A 105 -25.93 -7.63 2.32
N GLY A 106 -27.11 -7.68 2.93
CA GLY A 106 -27.70 -6.56 3.65
C GLY A 106 -26.83 -5.94 4.74
N PRO A 107 -26.18 -6.74 5.62
CA PRO A 107 -25.23 -6.22 6.60
C PRO A 107 -23.99 -5.57 5.99
N LEU A 108 -23.55 -6.04 4.81
CA LEU A 108 -22.39 -5.50 4.09
C LEU A 108 -22.72 -4.24 3.33
N TYR A 109 -23.75 -4.27 2.46
CA TYR A 109 -24.19 -3.13 1.68
C TYR A 109 -25.72 -3.08 1.54
N ALA A 110 -26.32 -1.96 1.91
CA ALA A 110 -27.74 -1.65 1.74
C ALA A 110 -27.90 -0.22 1.28
N VAL A 111 -28.95 0.04 0.48
CA VAL A 111 -29.14 1.35 -0.20
C VAL A 111 -29.72 2.44 0.71
N GLU A 112 -30.25 2.06 1.89
CA GLU A 112 -30.96 2.99 2.77
C GLU A 112 -30.05 4.10 3.30
N MET A 113 -30.67 5.29 3.51
CA MET A 113 -30.08 6.41 4.21
C MET A 113 -30.94 6.79 5.43
N PRO A 114 -30.34 7.12 6.58
CA PRO A 114 -28.91 7.08 6.89
C PRO A 114 -28.32 5.66 6.79
N PRO A 115 -27.00 5.53 6.47
CA PRO A 115 -26.38 4.24 6.21
C PRO A 115 -26.40 3.35 7.47
N ARG A 116 -26.68 2.05 7.28
CA ARG A 116 -26.70 1.06 8.37
C ARG A 116 -25.83 -0.16 8.11
N SER A 117 -25.39 -0.35 6.87
CA SER A 117 -24.49 -1.41 6.45
C SER A 117 -23.05 -0.91 6.48
N VAL A 118 -22.12 -1.82 6.78
CA VAL A 118 -20.72 -1.46 7.09
C VAL A 118 -20.01 -0.77 5.93
N ILE A 119 -20.13 -1.30 4.71
CA ILE A 119 -19.48 -0.72 3.52
C ILE A 119 -20.12 0.63 3.17
N LYS A 120 -21.45 0.72 3.20
CA LYS A 120 -22.16 1.96 2.87
C LYS A 120 -21.76 3.10 3.83
N ALA A 121 -21.68 2.83 5.13
CA ALA A 121 -21.28 3.82 6.13
C ALA A 121 -19.85 4.32 5.88
N ASP A 122 -18.91 3.43 5.54
CA ASP A 122 -17.55 3.81 5.21
C ASP A 122 -17.47 4.65 3.94
N LEU A 123 -18.16 4.27 2.88
CA LEU A 123 -18.18 5.02 1.62
C LEU A 123 -18.80 6.40 1.79
N GLU A 124 -19.88 6.52 2.59
CA GLU A 124 -20.44 7.83 2.95
C GLU A 124 -19.43 8.66 3.73
N TYR A 125 -18.75 8.10 4.74
CA TYR A 125 -17.69 8.78 5.45
C TYR A 125 -16.60 9.27 4.49
N VAL A 126 -16.01 8.38 3.70
CA VAL A 126 -14.92 8.75 2.77
C VAL A 126 -15.39 9.86 1.82
N SER A 127 -16.57 9.73 1.21
CA SER A 127 -17.06 10.68 0.23
C SER A 127 -17.33 12.10 0.77
N HIS A 128 -17.52 12.23 2.09
CA HIS A 128 -17.81 13.51 2.74
C HIS A 128 -16.61 14.11 3.49
N PHE A 129 -15.59 13.29 3.85
CA PHE A 129 -14.53 13.73 4.73
C PHE A 129 -13.12 13.69 4.10
N TRP A 130 -12.93 13.15 2.90
CA TRP A 130 -11.63 12.98 2.25
C TRP A 130 -10.81 14.27 2.10
N ASN A 131 -11.46 15.44 2.01
CA ASN A 131 -10.83 16.75 1.80
C ASN A 131 -10.52 17.50 3.10
N GLN A 132 -10.76 16.89 4.24
CA GLN A 132 -10.46 17.47 5.55
C GLN A 132 -9.12 16.94 6.05
N SER A 133 -8.44 17.73 6.88
CA SER A 133 -7.20 17.34 7.56
C SER A 133 -7.38 16.06 8.36
N SER A 134 -6.34 15.24 8.38
CA SER A 134 -6.27 13.92 9.01
C SER A 134 -4.86 13.69 9.52
N PHE A 135 -4.69 12.83 10.50
CA PHE A 135 -3.37 12.28 10.77
C PHE A 135 -2.95 11.31 9.66
N ASP A 136 -1.63 11.21 9.44
CA ASP A 136 -1.02 10.30 8.48
C ASP A 136 -1.09 8.84 8.97
N LEU A 137 -0.71 7.90 8.10
CA LEU A 137 -0.66 6.47 8.43
C LEU A 137 0.32 6.14 9.57
N TRP A 138 1.24 7.06 9.90
CA TRP A 138 2.18 6.94 11.01
C TRP A 138 1.68 7.57 12.32
N GLU A 139 0.48 8.18 12.30
CA GLU A 139 -0.19 8.79 13.46
C GLU A 139 0.54 10.02 14.03
N GLU A 140 1.35 10.69 13.21
CA GLU A 140 2.29 11.74 13.67
C GLU A 140 2.02 13.13 13.09
N VAL A 141 1.56 13.22 11.85
CA VAL A 141 1.43 14.50 11.13
C VAL A 141 0.00 14.73 10.69
N GLU A 142 -0.54 15.89 11.02
CA GLU A 142 -1.85 16.32 10.55
C GLU A 142 -1.74 17.04 9.20
N GLY A 143 -2.54 16.64 8.22
CA GLY A 143 -2.51 17.20 6.88
C GLY A 143 -3.39 16.50 5.87
N LEU A 144 -3.10 16.72 4.58
CA LEU A 144 -3.62 15.93 3.47
C LEU A 144 -2.49 15.03 2.96
N HIS A 145 -2.71 13.71 3.00
CA HIS A 145 -1.71 12.69 2.79
C HIS A 145 -1.95 11.92 1.50
N PHE A 146 -0.87 11.61 0.80
CA PHE A 146 -0.89 10.84 -0.45
C PHE A 146 -1.55 9.47 -0.23
N PHE A 147 -1.09 8.73 0.79
CA PHE A 147 -1.64 7.41 1.12
C PHE A 147 -3.16 7.46 1.33
N ASN A 148 -3.64 8.37 2.19
CA ASN A 148 -5.05 8.50 2.52
C ASN A 148 -5.89 8.80 1.27
N LEU A 149 -5.41 9.66 0.38
CA LEU A 149 -6.12 10.04 -0.84
C LEU A 149 -6.10 8.94 -1.91
N MET A 150 -4.99 8.19 -2.05
CA MET A 150 -4.91 7.06 -2.98
C MET A 150 -5.93 5.97 -2.63
N VAL A 151 -5.98 5.55 -1.36
CA VAL A 151 -6.95 4.52 -0.91
C VAL A 151 -8.39 5.04 -0.94
N SER A 152 -8.62 6.34 -0.67
CA SER A 152 -9.93 6.98 -0.77
C SER A 152 -10.44 7.02 -2.21
N ALA A 153 -9.60 7.39 -3.18
CA ALA A 153 -9.97 7.39 -4.60
C ALA A 153 -10.39 6.00 -5.06
N LYS A 154 -9.57 4.97 -4.76
CA LYS A 154 -9.88 3.58 -5.09
C LYS A 154 -11.20 3.13 -4.44
N SER A 155 -11.37 3.37 -3.13
CA SER A 155 -12.56 2.94 -2.41
C SER A 155 -13.85 3.53 -3.01
N LEU A 156 -13.82 4.80 -3.44
CA LEU A 156 -14.98 5.44 -4.06
C LEU A 156 -15.20 4.97 -5.50
N ARG A 157 -14.16 4.66 -6.27
CA ARG A 157 -14.30 4.05 -7.61
C ARG A 157 -14.95 2.67 -7.53
N GLU A 158 -14.43 1.81 -6.67
CA GLU A 158 -14.99 0.48 -6.45
C GLU A 158 -16.38 0.56 -5.79
N GLY A 159 -16.56 1.47 -4.83
CA GLY A 159 -17.84 1.75 -4.20
C GLY A 159 -18.90 2.24 -5.19
N SER A 160 -18.53 3.06 -6.18
CA SER A 160 -19.43 3.45 -7.27
C SER A 160 -19.92 2.24 -8.08
N SER A 161 -19.01 1.32 -8.39
CA SER A 161 -19.35 0.08 -9.11
C SER A 161 -20.26 -0.82 -8.29
N LEU A 162 -19.95 -0.99 -7.00
CA LEU A 162 -20.79 -1.75 -6.06
C LEU A 162 -22.19 -1.13 -5.93
N ALA A 163 -22.28 0.18 -5.71
CA ALA A 163 -23.56 0.89 -5.58
C ALA A 163 -24.45 0.70 -6.81
N ARG A 164 -23.87 0.75 -8.01
CA ARG A 164 -24.62 0.45 -9.27
C ARG A 164 -25.16 -0.98 -9.27
N ALA A 165 -24.36 -1.97 -8.84
CA ALA A 165 -24.81 -3.36 -8.78
C ALA A 165 -25.99 -3.55 -7.83
N PHE A 166 -26.05 -2.77 -6.74
CA PHE A 166 -27.17 -2.77 -5.79
C PHE A 166 -28.33 -1.84 -6.18
N GLY A 167 -28.27 -1.16 -7.34
CA GLY A 167 -29.30 -0.23 -7.78
C GLY A 167 -29.28 1.14 -7.09
N ASP A 168 -28.24 1.44 -6.30
CA ASP A 168 -28.03 2.73 -5.62
C ASP A 168 -27.38 3.76 -6.56
N VAL A 169 -28.12 4.17 -7.56
CA VAL A 169 -27.61 5.03 -8.66
C VAL A 169 -27.16 6.40 -8.16
N GLY A 170 -27.84 6.93 -7.14
CA GLY A 170 -27.51 8.23 -6.55
C GLY A 170 -26.15 8.22 -5.85
N ALA A 171 -25.91 7.22 -5.01
CA ALA A 171 -24.62 7.02 -4.35
C ALA A 171 -23.50 6.73 -5.36
N ALA A 172 -23.77 5.89 -6.35
CA ALA A 172 -22.81 5.58 -7.41
C ALA A 172 -22.31 6.85 -8.12
N ALA A 173 -23.23 7.72 -8.54
CA ALA A 173 -22.87 8.98 -9.19
C ALA A 173 -22.11 9.94 -8.25
N TRP A 174 -22.46 9.95 -6.97
CA TRP A 174 -21.79 10.76 -5.97
C TRP A 174 -20.36 10.30 -5.71
N TYR A 175 -20.15 8.99 -5.47
CA TYR A 175 -18.83 8.41 -5.26
C TYR A 175 -17.90 8.62 -6.45
N GLU A 176 -18.41 8.41 -7.66
CA GLU A 176 -17.68 8.65 -8.92
C GLU A 176 -17.17 10.08 -9.01
N LYS A 177 -18.04 11.06 -8.68
CA LYS A 177 -17.72 12.48 -8.68
C LYS A 177 -16.65 12.82 -7.65
N GLN A 178 -16.77 12.28 -6.42
CA GLN A 178 -15.79 12.53 -5.34
C GLN A 178 -14.43 11.91 -5.67
N ALA A 179 -14.40 10.70 -6.22
CA ALA A 179 -13.16 10.07 -6.69
C ALA A 179 -12.44 10.96 -7.71
N GLY A 180 -13.16 11.52 -8.69
CA GLY A 180 -12.57 12.45 -9.66
C GLY A 180 -11.97 13.71 -9.03
N TYR A 181 -12.56 14.22 -7.96
CA TYR A 181 -11.98 15.36 -7.23
C TYR A 181 -10.69 14.98 -6.49
N ILE A 182 -10.65 13.79 -5.86
CA ILE A 182 -9.47 13.26 -5.20
C ILE A 182 -8.33 13.07 -6.22
N GLU A 183 -8.60 12.45 -7.35
CA GLU A 183 -7.64 12.21 -8.42
C GLU A 183 -7.02 13.52 -8.96
N ASN A 184 -7.83 14.58 -9.08
CA ASN A 184 -7.31 15.88 -9.45
C ASN A 184 -6.41 16.50 -8.36
N LEU A 185 -6.71 16.25 -7.08
CA LEU A 185 -5.88 16.71 -5.97
C LEU A 185 -4.57 15.91 -5.88
N LEU A 186 -4.59 14.61 -6.12
CA LEU A 186 -3.42 13.74 -6.10
C LEU A 186 -2.30 14.22 -7.03
N ARG A 187 -2.63 14.83 -8.18
CA ARG A 187 -1.63 15.40 -9.10
C ARG A 187 -0.79 16.52 -8.48
N LYS A 188 -1.23 17.15 -7.37
CA LYS A 188 -0.47 18.18 -6.65
C LYS A 188 0.62 17.63 -5.74
N PHE A 189 0.64 16.31 -5.53
CA PHE A 189 1.69 15.66 -4.74
C PHE A 189 3.00 15.51 -5.49
N TRP A 190 3.00 15.61 -6.81
CA TRP A 190 4.24 15.71 -7.59
C TRP A 190 4.94 17.04 -7.33
N ASN A 191 6.19 16.99 -6.89
CA ASN A 191 7.02 18.15 -6.65
C ASN A 191 8.17 18.20 -7.68
N ALA A 192 8.00 18.98 -8.73
CA ALA A 192 8.97 19.07 -9.81
C ALA A 192 10.35 19.61 -9.37
N GLN A 193 10.41 20.42 -8.28
CA GLN A 193 11.69 20.93 -7.78
C GLN A 193 12.48 19.87 -7.02
N LYS A 194 11.78 18.94 -6.37
CA LYS A 194 12.38 17.81 -5.65
C LYS A 194 12.61 16.61 -6.56
N GLY A 195 11.91 16.54 -7.69
CA GLY A 195 11.96 15.40 -8.60
C GLY A 195 11.28 14.12 -8.06
N HIS A 196 10.40 14.25 -7.06
CA HIS A 196 9.67 13.12 -6.47
C HIS A 196 8.31 13.55 -5.91
N LEU A 197 7.45 12.57 -5.60
CA LEU A 197 6.21 12.78 -4.88
C LEU A 197 6.48 13.19 -3.43
N VAL A 198 5.53 13.89 -2.82
CA VAL A 198 5.57 14.21 -1.38
C VAL A 198 4.40 13.52 -0.66
N GLU A 199 4.63 12.93 0.51
CA GLU A 199 3.57 12.23 1.25
C GLU A 199 2.53 13.18 1.84
N THR A 200 2.95 14.36 2.30
CA THR A 200 2.04 15.35 2.92
C THR A 200 2.15 16.68 2.21
N LEU A 201 1.01 17.20 1.75
CA LEU A 201 0.96 18.53 1.12
C LEU A 201 1.33 19.62 2.13
N TRP A 202 2.14 20.56 1.69
CA TRP A 202 2.59 21.75 2.47
C TRP A 202 3.38 21.42 3.74
N SER A 203 3.83 20.18 3.91
CA SER A 203 4.72 19.80 5.01
C SER A 203 6.10 20.44 4.86
N LYS A 204 6.78 20.64 6.00
CA LYS A 204 8.18 21.08 6.07
C LYS A 204 9.17 19.92 5.94
N ARG A 205 8.69 18.66 6.00
CA ARG A 205 9.50 17.44 5.81
C ARG A 205 9.99 17.35 4.36
N SER A 206 10.95 16.47 4.12
CA SER A 206 11.44 16.15 2.76
C SER A 206 10.31 15.78 1.80
N GLY A 207 9.29 15.11 2.32
CA GLY A 207 8.18 14.53 1.57
C GLY A 207 8.47 13.11 1.10
N LEU A 208 9.73 12.65 1.14
CA LEU A 208 10.05 11.24 0.94
C LEU A 208 9.46 10.41 2.08
N ASP A 209 8.75 9.34 1.72
CA ASP A 209 8.08 8.50 2.70
C ASP A 209 7.72 7.14 2.06
N CYS A 210 7.84 6.07 2.83
CA CYS A 210 7.33 4.75 2.46
C CYS A 210 5.81 4.76 2.20
N GLY A 211 5.07 5.70 2.79
CA GLY A 211 3.65 5.92 2.51
C GLY A 211 3.33 6.15 1.03
N LEU A 212 4.29 6.69 0.25
CA LEU A 212 4.15 6.82 -1.20
C LEU A 212 4.04 5.46 -1.90
N LEU A 213 4.87 4.50 -1.48
CA LEU A 213 4.85 3.12 -2.01
C LEU A 213 3.56 2.42 -1.61
N LEU A 214 3.19 2.52 -0.33
CA LEU A 214 1.96 1.95 0.21
C LEU A 214 0.72 2.56 -0.45
N GLY A 215 0.70 3.88 -0.66
CA GLY A 215 -0.39 4.57 -1.35
C GLY A 215 -0.58 4.07 -2.77
N SER A 216 0.51 3.86 -3.51
CA SER A 216 0.48 3.28 -4.85
C SER A 216 -0.04 1.84 -4.84
N LEU A 217 0.51 0.98 -3.97
CA LEU A 217 0.14 -0.44 -3.89
C LEU A 217 -1.34 -0.64 -3.47
N HIS A 218 -1.76 0.04 -2.42
CA HIS A 218 -3.14 -0.09 -1.90
C HIS A 218 -4.16 0.73 -2.68
N GLY A 219 -3.73 1.80 -3.35
CA GLY A 219 -4.57 2.64 -4.21
C GLY A 219 -4.65 2.18 -5.67
N GLN A 220 -3.88 1.15 -6.07
CA GLN A 220 -3.92 0.59 -7.42
C GLN A 220 -5.31 0.04 -7.73
N SER A 221 -5.79 0.32 -8.93
CA SER A 221 -7.06 -0.20 -9.42
C SER A 221 -7.08 -1.72 -9.45
N SER A 222 -8.23 -2.31 -9.13
CA SER A 222 -8.41 -3.77 -9.25
C SER A 222 -8.28 -4.22 -10.70
N GLU A 223 -7.84 -5.46 -10.89
CA GLU A 223 -7.70 -6.07 -12.22
C GLU A 223 -9.02 -6.01 -13.00
N GLY A 224 -8.94 -5.67 -14.26
CA GLY A 224 -10.11 -5.48 -15.12
C GLY A 224 -10.89 -4.17 -14.88
N SER A 225 -10.43 -3.28 -14.02
CA SER A 225 -11.01 -1.95 -13.85
C SER A 225 -10.86 -1.11 -15.12
N ALA A 226 -11.91 -0.37 -15.47
CA ALA A 226 -11.87 0.62 -16.55
C ALA A 226 -11.10 1.92 -16.17
N HIS A 227 -10.78 2.09 -14.90
CA HIS A 227 -10.03 3.23 -14.37
C HIS A 227 -8.67 2.79 -13.88
N GLU A 228 -7.63 3.46 -14.34
CA GLU A 228 -6.29 3.31 -13.81
C GLU A 228 -6.08 4.30 -12.64
N ALA A 229 -5.33 3.88 -11.63
CA ALA A 229 -4.93 4.76 -10.53
C ALA A 229 -4.08 5.92 -11.06
N VAL A 230 -4.10 7.08 -10.36
CA VAL A 230 -3.32 8.26 -10.78
C VAL A 230 -1.82 7.98 -10.74
N TYR A 231 -1.38 7.21 -9.76
CA TYR A 231 0.02 6.83 -9.58
C TYR A 231 0.11 5.31 -9.32
N PRO A 232 -0.02 4.47 -10.38
CA PRO A 232 0.16 3.03 -10.23
C PRO A 232 1.64 2.69 -9.93
N PRO A 233 1.95 1.47 -9.45
CA PRO A 233 3.30 1.04 -9.10
C PRO A 233 4.37 1.28 -10.18
N TRP A 234 3.97 1.22 -11.44
CA TRP A 234 4.84 1.40 -12.60
C TRP A 234 4.91 2.84 -13.11
N SER A 235 4.29 3.81 -12.43
CA SER A 235 4.39 5.21 -12.83
C SER A 235 5.79 5.77 -12.53
N ASP A 236 6.29 6.61 -13.43
CA ASP A 236 7.61 7.23 -13.28
C ASP A 236 7.75 7.96 -11.95
N GLU A 237 6.67 8.64 -11.50
CA GLU A 237 6.67 9.37 -10.24
C GLU A 237 6.86 8.47 -9.02
N ILE A 238 6.30 7.27 -9.02
CA ILE A 238 6.52 6.27 -7.95
C ILE A 238 7.93 5.71 -8.03
N LEU A 239 8.40 5.37 -9.22
CA LEU A 239 9.72 4.78 -9.40
C LEU A 239 10.86 5.75 -9.02
N VAL A 240 10.76 7.02 -9.40
CA VAL A 240 11.77 8.02 -8.99
C VAL A 240 11.66 8.37 -7.51
N SER A 241 10.45 8.29 -6.90
CA SER A 241 10.28 8.46 -5.46
C SER A 241 10.89 7.30 -4.68
N LEU A 242 10.73 6.05 -5.16
CA LEU A 242 11.40 4.88 -4.61
C LEU A 242 12.92 5.01 -4.72
N LEU A 243 13.46 5.43 -5.88
CA LEU A 243 14.88 5.68 -6.06
C LEU A 243 15.41 6.71 -5.06
N ALA A 244 14.72 7.84 -4.91
CA ALA A 244 15.12 8.91 -4.00
C ALA A 244 15.09 8.45 -2.53
N LEU A 245 14.07 7.70 -2.14
CA LEU A 245 13.95 7.13 -0.79
C LEU A 245 15.07 6.11 -0.52
N THR A 246 15.36 5.23 -1.47
CA THR A 246 16.42 4.22 -1.36
C THR A 246 17.79 4.87 -1.22
N ARG A 247 18.09 5.89 -2.02
CA ARG A 247 19.36 6.65 -1.95
C ARG A 247 19.54 7.31 -0.59
N ASP A 248 18.52 8.03 -0.10
CA ASP A 248 18.58 8.67 1.23
C ASP A 248 18.85 7.63 2.33
N GLN A 249 18.16 6.49 2.28
CA GLN A 249 18.22 5.51 3.37
C GLN A 249 19.40 4.55 3.28
N ARG A 250 20.03 4.42 2.12
CA ARG A 250 21.32 3.74 1.99
C ARG A 250 22.37 4.42 2.86
N ASP A 251 22.46 5.74 2.79
CA ASP A 251 23.44 6.50 3.57
C ASP A 251 23.03 6.66 5.04
N ARG A 252 21.71 6.69 5.28
CA ARG A 252 21.15 6.92 6.63
C ARG A 252 21.29 5.72 7.55
N PHE A 253 21.20 4.50 7.05
CA PHE A 253 21.23 3.29 7.86
C PHE A 253 22.55 2.53 7.68
N PRO A 254 23.42 2.49 8.74
CA PRO A 254 24.70 1.78 8.64
C PRO A 254 24.58 0.31 8.22
N ILE A 255 23.45 -0.35 8.51
CA ILE A 255 23.21 -1.73 8.10
C ILE A 255 23.14 -1.90 6.58
N ASN A 256 22.87 -0.83 5.84
CA ASN A 256 22.84 -0.83 4.38
C ASN A 256 24.23 -0.63 3.75
N SER A 257 25.23 -0.24 4.55
CA SER A 257 26.60 -0.12 4.08
C SER A 257 27.20 -1.52 3.85
N ARG A 258 27.75 -1.77 2.66
CA ARG A 258 28.51 -3.01 2.45
C ARG A 258 29.71 -3.00 3.38
N PRO A 259 30.12 -4.17 3.96
CA PRO A 259 31.42 -4.27 4.59
C PRO A 259 32.47 -3.87 3.53
N SER A 260 33.28 -2.88 3.82
CA SER A 260 34.52 -2.68 3.07
C SER A 260 35.34 -3.93 3.30
N ASP A 261 35.47 -4.81 2.32
CA ASP A 261 36.44 -5.89 2.34
C ASP A 261 37.82 -5.25 2.41
N GLU A 262 38.41 -5.24 3.60
CA GLU A 262 39.76 -4.68 3.86
C GLU A 262 40.88 -5.34 3.04
N ASN A 263 40.55 -6.30 2.14
CA ASN A 263 41.49 -7.10 1.37
C ASN A 263 41.26 -7.13 -0.14
N GLN A 264 40.40 -6.24 -0.70
CA GLN A 264 40.32 -6.07 -2.15
C GLN A 264 41.10 -4.81 -2.57
N ASP A 265 42.42 -5.02 -2.82
CA ASP A 265 43.23 -4.14 -3.69
C ASP A 265 42.73 -4.31 -5.13
N GLY A 266 41.57 -3.80 -5.43
CA GLY A 266 40.97 -3.85 -6.75
C GLY A 266 39.96 -2.76 -6.91
N ASP A 267 40.15 -1.95 -7.87
CA ASP A 267 39.40 -0.88 -8.52
C ASP A 267 37.90 -1.24 -8.77
N ASP A 268 37.21 -1.77 -7.76
CA ASP A 268 35.74 -1.86 -7.76
C ASP A 268 35.23 -0.48 -7.34
N ASP A 269 35.20 0.45 -8.31
CA ASP A 269 34.30 1.59 -8.33
C ASP A 269 32.88 1.03 -8.07
N VAL A 270 32.52 0.89 -6.79
CA VAL A 270 31.15 0.65 -6.40
C VAL A 270 30.37 1.83 -6.95
N ASN A 271 29.68 1.58 -8.06
CA ASN A 271 28.93 2.64 -8.72
C ASN A 271 27.85 3.13 -7.74
N GLU A 272 28.16 4.24 -7.02
CA GLU A 272 27.25 4.86 -6.04
C GLU A 272 25.89 5.19 -6.67
N GLU A 273 25.81 5.17 -8.00
CA GLU A 273 24.61 5.40 -8.78
C GLU A 273 23.70 4.17 -8.92
N SER A 274 24.18 2.96 -8.59
CA SER A 274 23.44 1.71 -8.77
C SER A 274 22.22 1.61 -7.82
N PHE A 275 21.06 1.25 -8.37
CA PHE A 275 19.85 0.98 -7.61
C PHE A 275 19.80 -0.48 -7.19
N GLU A 276 19.89 -0.74 -5.88
CA GLU A 276 19.96 -2.08 -5.29
C GLU A 276 19.06 -2.23 -4.07
N GLY A 277 18.75 -3.50 -3.70
CA GLY A 277 17.98 -3.84 -2.53
C GLY A 277 18.61 -3.30 -1.24
N THR A 278 17.82 -2.60 -0.46
CA THR A 278 18.24 -1.79 0.70
C THR A 278 17.15 -1.87 1.78
N GLY A 279 17.52 -1.86 3.05
CA GLY A 279 16.56 -1.72 4.14
C GLY A 279 15.87 -0.35 4.09
N ILE A 280 14.57 -0.32 3.92
CA ILE A 280 13.76 0.89 3.80
C ILE A 280 13.00 1.14 5.09
N GLY A 281 13.13 2.34 5.66
CA GLY A 281 12.35 2.83 6.79
C GLY A 281 11.19 3.73 6.37
N ARG A 282 10.56 4.40 7.33
CA ARG A 282 9.36 5.21 7.07
C ARG A 282 9.68 6.46 6.24
N TYR A 283 10.49 7.36 6.75
CA TYR A 283 10.86 8.65 6.12
C TYR A 283 12.18 9.18 6.68
N PRO A 284 12.87 10.12 5.99
CA PRO A 284 14.20 10.61 6.38
C PRO A 284 14.28 11.22 7.78
N GLU A 285 13.27 11.95 8.22
CA GLU A 285 13.21 12.64 9.50
C GLU A 285 12.71 11.78 10.66
N ASP A 286 12.52 10.47 10.43
CA ASP A 286 12.02 9.53 11.43
C ASP A 286 12.96 9.44 12.64
N VAL A 287 12.35 9.52 13.83
CA VAL A 287 13.04 9.42 15.12
C VAL A 287 12.49 8.28 15.99
N TYR A 288 11.51 7.52 15.51
CA TYR A 288 10.94 6.39 16.24
C TYR A 288 11.78 5.13 16.05
N ASP A 289 12.24 4.54 17.15
CA ASP A 289 13.17 3.40 17.13
C ASP A 289 12.53 2.04 17.47
N GLY A 290 11.20 2.00 17.48
CA GLY A 290 10.41 0.81 17.84
C GLY A 290 9.94 0.81 19.30
N TYR A 291 10.50 1.68 20.14
CA TYR A 291 10.15 1.79 21.57
C TYR A 291 9.88 3.23 22.00
N GLY A 292 10.24 4.20 21.18
CA GLY A 292 10.04 5.62 21.45
C GLY A 292 10.91 6.51 20.57
N THR A 293 11.05 7.76 20.98
CA THR A 293 11.88 8.74 20.27
C THR A 293 13.36 8.49 20.55
N SER A 294 14.16 8.38 19.51
CA SER A 294 15.59 8.13 19.55
C SER A 294 16.38 9.28 18.92
N ASN A 295 17.50 9.67 19.53
CA ASN A 295 18.45 10.61 18.94
C ASN A 295 19.31 10.00 17.83
N ARG A 296 19.20 8.69 17.61
CA ARG A 296 19.86 7.97 16.50
C ARG A 296 19.03 7.97 15.22
N GLY A 297 17.75 8.43 15.29
CA GLY A 297 16.80 8.34 14.21
C GLY A 297 16.05 6.99 14.16
N GLY A 298 15.17 6.83 13.17
CA GLY A 298 14.40 5.61 12.92
C GLY A 298 15.22 4.45 12.39
N ASN A 299 14.54 3.37 12.08
CA ASN A 299 15.10 2.10 11.59
C ASN A 299 14.47 1.71 10.25
N PRO A 300 15.06 0.75 9.52
CA PRO A 300 14.36 0.06 8.44
C PRO A 300 13.17 -0.75 8.97
N TRP A 301 12.11 -0.83 8.15
CA TRP A 301 10.89 -1.55 8.44
C TRP A 301 10.70 -2.71 7.46
N PHE A 302 10.26 -3.87 7.97
CA PHE A 302 9.91 -5.02 7.12
C PHE A 302 8.82 -4.66 6.12
N LEU A 303 7.80 -3.89 6.57
CA LEU A 303 6.74 -3.35 5.73
C LEU A 303 7.29 -2.60 4.51
N CYS A 304 8.14 -1.60 4.75
CA CYS A 304 8.62 -0.69 3.72
C CYS A 304 9.58 -1.39 2.75
N THR A 305 10.46 -2.24 3.28
CA THR A 305 11.40 -3.02 2.48
C THR A 305 10.67 -4.01 1.57
N SER A 306 9.65 -4.72 2.09
CA SER A 306 8.80 -5.61 1.28
C SER A 306 7.99 -4.86 0.23
N SER A 307 7.50 -3.66 0.56
CA SER A 307 6.73 -2.84 -0.39
C SER A 307 7.57 -2.34 -1.56
N ALA A 308 8.86 -2.05 -1.35
CA ALA A 308 9.79 -1.75 -2.43
C ALA A 308 9.91 -2.92 -3.42
N ALA A 309 10.04 -4.14 -2.92
CA ALA A 309 10.04 -5.35 -3.77
C ALA A 309 8.72 -5.49 -4.55
N ASP A 310 7.58 -5.29 -3.89
CA ASP A 310 6.25 -5.41 -4.52
C ASP A 310 6.08 -4.41 -5.67
N ILE A 311 6.48 -3.14 -5.50
CA ILE A 311 6.50 -2.13 -6.57
C ILE A 311 7.28 -2.62 -7.79
N LEU A 312 8.48 -3.16 -7.59
CA LEU A 312 9.34 -3.58 -8.68
C LEU A 312 8.81 -4.82 -9.41
N TYR A 313 8.28 -5.83 -8.68
CA TYR A 313 7.65 -6.99 -9.30
C TYR A 313 6.42 -6.61 -10.13
N ARG A 314 5.56 -5.71 -9.61
CA ARG A 314 4.39 -5.24 -10.36
C ARG A 314 4.78 -4.43 -11.57
N THR A 315 5.83 -3.63 -11.49
CA THR A 315 6.38 -2.89 -12.63
C THR A 315 6.88 -3.85 -13.71
N ALA A 316 7.67 -4.86 -13.34
CA ALA A 316 8.15 -5.88 -14.27
C ALA A 316 6.99 -6.67 -14.91
N SER A 317 5.98 -7.04 -14.11
CA SER A 317 4.77 -7.72 -14.61
C SER A 317 4.00 -6.86 -15.60
N HIS A 318 3.79 -5.57 -15.27
CA HIS A 318 3.09 -4.63 -16.14
C HIS A 318 3.79 -4.49 -17.50
N ILE A 319 5.11 -4.27 -17.50
CA ILE A 319 5.93 -4.16 -18.72
C ILE A 319 5.83 -5.46 -19.53
N SER A 320 5.93 -6.62 -18.89
CA SER A 320 5.88 -7.93 -19.55
C SER A 320 4.52 -8.20 -20.17
N VAL A 321 3.42 -7.95 -19.44
CA VAL A 321 2.04 -8.18 -19.90
C VAL A 321 1.65 -7.23 -21.02
N THR A 322 2.02 -5.94 -20.92
CA THR A 322 1.70 -4.95 -21.95
C THR A 322 2.61 -5.05 -23.17
N GLY A 323 3.78 -5.68 -23.03
CA GLY A 323 4.82 -5.69 -24.06
C GLY A 323 5.36 -4.31 -24.38
N ASN A 324 5.30 -3.39 -23.43
CA ASN A 324 5.62 -1.98 -23.62
C ASN A 324 6.40 -1.42 -22.43
N LEU A 325 7.62 -0.93 -22.69
CA LEU A 325 8.43 -0.15 -21.76
C LEU A 325 8.50 1.28 -22.29
N THR A 326 7.89 2.21 -21.59
CA THR A 326 8.01 3.64 -21.90
C THR A 326 8.89 4.32 -20.86
N ILE A 327 9.98 4.93 -21.30
CA ILE A 327 10.89 5.73 -20.48
C ILE A 327 10.66 7.20 -20.84
N THR A 328 10.17 7.98 -19.90
CA THR A 328 9.97 9.42 -20.07
C THR A 328 11.15 10.19 -19.46
N ASP A 329 11.17 11.51 -19.66
CA ASP A 329 12.16 12.40 -19.03
C ASP A 329 12.10 12.32 -17.48
N ALA A 330 10.91 12.14 -16.92
CA ALA A 330 10.71 12.01 -15.47
C ALA A 330 11.24 10.67 -14.94
N GLY A 331 11.04 9.57 -15.66
CA GLY A 331 11.46 8.23 -15.28
C GLY A 331 12.92 7.90 -15.58
N LEU A 332 13.55 8.64 -16.49
CA LEU A 332 14.91 8.37 -16.94
C LEU A 332 15.92 8.14 -15.80
N PRO A 333 15.97 8.96 -14.73
CA PRO A 333 16.93 8.77 -13.64
C PRO A 333 16.78 7.43 -12.91
N PHE A 334 15.56 6.89 -12.84
CA PHE A 334 15.32 5.57 -12.24
C PHE A 334 15.92 4.45 -13.11
N TYR A 335 15.65 4.48 -14.42
CA TYR A 335 16.12 3.45 -15.33
C TYR A 335 17.64 3.50 -15.54
N GLU A 336 18.26 4.70 -15.56
CA GLU A 336 19.71 4.86 -15.56
C GLU A 336 20.34 4.23 -14.31
N SER A 337 19.78 4.49 -13.12
CA SER A 337 20.25 3.91 -11.86
C SER A 337 20.01 2.39 -11.80
N LEU A 338 18.87 1.90 -12.29
CA LEU A 338 18.55 0.48 -12.37
C LEU A 338 19.55 -0.29 -13.22
N LEU A 339 20.00 0.30 -14.33
CA LEU A 339 20.91 -0.31 -15.31
C LEU A 339 22.36 0.20 -15.18
N ALA A 340 22.73 0.89 -14.11
CA ALA A 340 24.05 1.51 -13.95
C ALA A 340 25.23 0.52 -14.07
N THR A 341 24.99 -0.77 -13.84
CA THR A 341 25.99 -1.84 -14.03
C THR A 341 25.92 -2.52 -15.40
N SER A 342 24.98 -2.09 -16.25
CA SER A 342 24.81 -2.62 -17.61
C SER A 342 25.66 -1.81 -18.62
N SER A 343 26.02 -2.44 -19.73
CA SER A 343 26.64 -1.77 -20.86
C SER A 343 25.64 -1.11 -21.83
N LEU A 344 24.33 -1.14 -21.52
CA LEU A 344 23.29 -0.59 -22.36
C LEU A 344 23.07 0.89 -22.06
N ASP A 345 23.01 1.68 -23.12
CA ASP A 345 22.61 3.08 -23.00
C ASP A 345 21.09 3.19 -22.76
N VAL A 346 20.72 3.88 -21.69
CA VAL A 346 19.32 4.17 -21.36
C VAL A 346 18.91 5.48 -22.04
N SER A 347 17.78 5.48 -22.73
CA SER A 347 17.29 6.68 -23.42
C SER A 347 15.78 6.80 -23.34
N ILE A 348 15.29 8.03 -23.47
CA ILE A 348 13.86 8.32 -23.55
C ILE A 348 13.29 7.66 -24.80
N GLY A 349 12.17 6.96 -24.67
CA GLY A 349 11.51 6.27 -25.77
C GLY A 349 10.54 5.20 -25.32
N THR A 350 10.04 4.47 -26.31
CA THR A 350 9.16 3.32 -26.11
C THR A 350 9.83 2.10 -26.73
N PHE A 351 9.97 1.05 -25.94
CA PHE A 351 10.69 -0.18 -26.28
C PHE A 351 9.77 -1.39 -26.14
N GLY A 352 9.87 -2.32 -27.07
CA GLY A 352 9.05 -3.53 -27.11
C GLY A 352 9.86 -4.81 -26.88
N PRO A 353 9.24 -5.99 -26.95
CA PRO A 353 9.91 -7.28 -26.73
C PRO A 353 11.02 -7.62 -27.73
N SER A 354 11.19 -6.87 -28.81
CA SER A 354 12.32 -7.03 -29.74
C SER A 354 13.58 -6.24 -29.30
N ASP A 355 13.45 -5.36 -28.32
CA ASP A 355 14.53 -4.47 -27.89
C ASP A 355 15.31 -5.08 -26.71
N ALA A 356 16.64 -5.01 -26.77
CA ALA A 356 17.49 -5.51 -25.69
C ALA A 356 17.24 -4.75 -24.37
N LEU A 357 16.97 -3.44 -24.44
CA LEU A 357 16.67 -2.62 -23.28
C LEU A 357 15.40 -3.08 -22.54
N PHE A 358 14.36 -3.49 -23.28
CA PHE A 358 13.14 -4.04 -22.68
C PHE A 358 13.43 -5.24 -21.77
N HIS A 359 14.17 -6.22 -22.29
CA HIS A 359 14.49 -7.44 -21.51
C HIS A 359 15.41 -7.13 -20.33
N SER A 360 16.41 -6.28 -20.52
CA SER A 360 17.33 -5.93 -19.45
C SER A 360 16.65 -5.17 -18.31
N VAL A 361 15.68 -4.30 -18.62
CA VAL A 361 14.89 -3.60 -17.59
C VAL A 361 14.03 -4.60 -16.81
N VAL A 362 13.29 -5.49 -17.49
CA VAL A 362 12.44 -6.49 -16.82
C VAL A 362 13.27 -7.40 -15.92
N GLU A 363 14.39 -7.93 -16.42
CA GLU A 363 15.30 -8.77 -15.66
C GLU A 363 15.88 -8.03 -14.45
N ARG A 364 16.34 -6.80 -14.64
CA ARG A 364 16.94 -6.01 -13.55
C ARG A 364 15.94 -5.60 -12.49
N LEU A 365 14.69 -5.27 -12.86
CA LEU A 365 13.60 -5.03 -11.92
C LEU A 365 13.37 -6.26 -11.04
N GLN A 366 13.31 -7.46 -11.63
CA GLN A 366 13.14 -8.70 -10.88
C GLN A 366 14.32 -8.97 -9.94
N VAL A 367 15.57 -8.86 -10.44
CA VAL A 367 16.78 -9.07 -9.63
C VAL A 367 16.83 -8.09 -8.46
N THR A 368 16.54 -6.82 -8.68
CA THR A 368 16.54 -5.81 -7.62
C THR A 368 15.41 -6.06 -6.61
N ALA A 369 14.23 -6.47 -7.07
CA ALA A 369 13.14 -6.87 -6.16
C ALA A 369 13.52 -8.07 -5.30
N ASP A 370 14.20 -9.09 -5.87
CA ASP A 370 14.73 -10.23 -5.12
C ASP A 370 15.77 -9.79 -4.06
N GLN A 371 16.61 -8.78 -4.37
CA GLN A 371 17.54 -8.19 -3.39
C GLN A 371 16.82 -7.55 -2.19
N PHE A 372 15.71 -6.82 -2.39
CA PHE A 372 14.91 -6.30 -1.29
C PHE A 372 14.33 -7.43 -0.42
N LEU A 373 13.86 -8.53 -1.01
CA LEU A 373 13.40 -9.69 -0.25
C LEU A 373 14.54 -10.42 0.47
N GLU A 374 15.75 -10.43 -0.07
CA GLU A 374 16.93 -11.00 0.61
C GLU A 374 17.31 -10.14 1.83
N VAL A 375 17.17 -8.80 1.75
CA VAL A 375 17.28 -7.94 2.94
C VAL A 375 16.27 -8.34 4.00
N VAL A 376 14.99 -8.52 3.65
CA VAL A 376 13.96 -8.99 4.59
C VAL A 376 14.37 -10.31 5.21
N LYS A 377 14.75 -11.30 4.40
CA LYS A 377 15.16 -12.64 4.83
C LYS A 377 16.38 -12.62 5.78
N SER A 378 17.30 -11.70 5.59
CA SER A 378 18.51 -11.58 6.41
C SER A 378 18.22 -11.09 7.83
N HIS A 379 17.04 -10.52 8.08
CA HIS A 379 16.68 -9.90 9.37
C HIS A 379 15.51 -10.57 10.09
N VAL A 380 14.82 -11.55 9.48
CA VAL A 380 13.84 -12.39 10.16
C VAL A 380 14.55 -13.42 11.06
N ASP A 381 13.83 -13.99 12.04
CA ASP A 381 14.40 -15.08 12.84
C ASP A 381 14.41 -16.42 12.08
N VAL A 382 14.95 -17.44 12.73
CA VAL A 382 15.08 -18.78 12.11
C VAL A 382 13.75 -19.47 11.81
N GLU A 383 12.66 -19.00 12.43
CA GLU A 383 11.30 -19.50 12.23
C GLU A 383 10.51 -18.62 11.25
N GLY A 384 11.09 -17.50 10.80
CA GLY A 384 10.50 -16.54 9.86
C GLY A 384 9.62 -15.48 10.54
N SER A 385 9.72 -15.29 11.86
CA SER A 385 9.01 -14.21 12.56
C SER A 385 9.51 -12.85 12.10
N MET A 386 8.58 -11.90 11.95
CA MET A 386 8.85 -10.53 11.56
C MET A 386 8.29 -9.56 12.59
N SER A 387 9.19 -8.74 13.17
CA SER A 387 8.77 -7.61 14.01
C SER A 387 8.36 -6.41 13.15
N GLU A 388 8.16 -5.27 13.80
CA GLU A 388 7.88 -4.00 13.13
C GLU A 388 9.07 -3.50 12.32
N GLN A 389 10.26 -3.50 12.94
CA GLN A 389 11.50 -2.93 12.43
C GLN A 389 12.67 -3.91 12.64
N PHE A 390 13.79 -3.61 11.99
CA PHE A 390 15.10 -4.16 12.35
C PHE A 390 16.10 -3.03 12.59
N ASP A 391 16.97 -3.23 13.58
CA ASP A 391 17.89 -2.19 14.06
C ASP A 391 18.83 -1.73 12.95
N ARG A 392 18.92 -0.42 12.76
CA ARG A 392 19.67 0.23 11.70
C ARG A 392 21.18 -0.03 11.69
N VAL A 393 21.75 -0.63 12.75
CA VAL A 393 23.17 -0.94 12.90
C VAL A 393 23.42 -2.42 13.03
N THR A 394 22.64 -3.10 13.89
CA THR A 394 22.85 -4.51 14.23
C THR A 394 22.01 -5.47 13.40
N GLY A 395 20.94 -4.99 12.78
CA GLY A 395 19.98 -5.80 12.03
C GLY A 395 19.04 -6.66 12.88
N TYR A 396 19.15 -6.66 14.21
CA TYR A 396 18.22 -7.40 15.07
C TYR A 396 16.83 -6.79 15.06
N MET A 397 15.81 -7.63 15.14
CA MET A 397 14.41 -7.23 15.18
C MET A 397 14.10 -6.29 16.36
N ARG A 398 13.24 -5.29 16.12
CA ARG A 398 12.83 -4.26 17.09
C ARG A 398 11.35 -3.91 16.95
N GLY A 399 10.81 -3.26 17.98
CA GLY A 399 9.42 -2.80 18.02
C GLY A 399 8.44 -3.93 18.32
N ALA A 400 7.23 -3.82 17.79
CA ALA A 400 6.20 -4.81 17.99
C ALA A 400 6.61 -6.17 17.39
N VAL A 401 6.52 -7.21 18.20
CA VAL A 401 6.81 -8.59 17.78
C VAL A 401 5.64 -9.12 16.95
N ASP A 402 5.94 -9.88 15.90
CA ASP A 402 4.93 -10.49 15.02
C ASP A 402 3.89 -9.49 14.49
N LEU A 403 4.37 -8.36 13.95
CA LEU A 403 3.48 -7.33 13.43
C LEU A 403 2.77 -7.81 12.16
N THR A 404 1.45 -7.91 12.23
CA THR A 404 0.60 -8.38 11.12
C THR A 404 0.85 -7.62 9.81
N TRP A 405 1.16 -6.34 9.90
CA TRP A 405 1.45 -5.50 8.73
C TRP A 405 2.72 -5.92 7.99
N SER A 406 3.76 -6.33 8.73
CA SER A 406 5.01 -6.85 8.14
C SER A 406 4.75 -8.12 7.32
N TYR A 407 3.99 -9.07 7.89
CA TYR A 407 3.58 -10.28 7.17
C TYR A 407 2.71 -9.99 5.95
N GLY A 408 1.75 -9.06 6.07
CA GLY A 408 0.89 -8.68 4.97
C GLY A 408 1.70 -8.16 3.76
N ALA A 409 2.61 -7.22 3.99
CA ALA A 409 3.44 -6.66 2.93
C ALA A 409 4.37 -7.70 2.29
N PHE A 410 4.99 -8.56 3.11
CA PHE A 410 5.83 -9.66 2.60
C PHE A 410 5.03 -10.62 1.71
N LEU A 411 3.82 -11.04 2.15
CA LEU A 411 2.97 -11.93 1.37
C LEU A 411 2.52 -11.28 0.04
N HIS A 412 2.22 -9.98 0.03
CA HIS A 412 1.93 -9.25 -1.20
C HIS A 412 3.10 -9.27 -2.17
N ALA A 413 4.32 -8.98 -1.71
CA ALA A 413 5.52 -9.01 -2.54
C ALA A 413 5.79 -10.43 -3.10
N VAL A 414 5.65 -11.48 -2.27
CA VAL A 414 5.81 -12.88 -2.72
C VAL A 414 4.75 -13.27 -3.76
N ARG A 415 3.51 -12.80 -3.62
CA ARG A 415 2.45 -13.05 -4.62
C ARG A 415 2.76 -12.35 -5.94
N ALA A 416 3.19 -11.09 -5.89
CA ALA A 416 3.61 -10.36 -7.09
C ALA A 416 4.80 -11.03 -7.79
N ARG A 417 5.78 -11.54 -7.02
CA ARG A 417 6.89 -12.35 -7.55
C ARG A 417 6.41 -13.60 -8.27
N LYS A 418 5.50 -14.37 -7.64
CA LYS A 418 4.93 -15.58 -8.24
C LYS A 418 4.14 -15.27 -9.52
N ALA A 419 3.37 -14.19 -9.52
CA ALA A 419 2.63 -13.74 -10.71
C ALA A 419 3.57 -13.39 -11.87
N LEU A 420 4.66 -12.67 -11.61
CA LEU A 420 5.69 -12.38 -12.61
C LEU A 420 6.36 -13.65 -13.16
N GLN A 421 6.66 -14.64 -12.29
CA GLN A 421 7.28 -15.90 -12.71
C GLN A 421 6.37 -16.82 -13.53
N ALA A 422 5.07 -16.57 -13.51
CA ALA A 422 4.08 -17.32 -14.28
C ALA A 422 3.83 -16.75 -15.70
N LEU A 423 4.41 -15.57 -16.02
CA LEU A 423 4.38 -14.94 -17.35
C LEU A 423 5.43 -15.54 -18.30
#